data_3efa97beac017490659a817cbf6cacdf
#
_entry.id   3efa97beac017490659a817cbf6cacdf
#
_cell.length_a   1.000
_cell.length_b   1.000
_cell.length_c   1.000
_cell.angle_alpha   90.00
_cell.angle_beta   90.00
_cell.angle_gamma   90.00
#
_symmetry.space_group_name_H-M   'P 1'
#
loop_
_entity.id
_entity.type
_entity.pdbx_description
1 polymer ?
#
loop_
_entity_poly.entity_id
_entity_poly.type
_entity_poly.pdbx_seq_one_letter_code
_entity_poly.pdbx_strand_id
1 'polypeptide(L)'
;MYRGDLVRDGHPMGVTLSARSAARLRLAWRTRLDGAIDGTPAVWQGIVFAGSAGGTLAALDSANGKIVWTRHGLGAISSSPTIAGDNVLVGTLTGRVYAIRVADGGVVWDWQAPPGAAIWASPVVYRDVVVIGLASPYGDTPLVPGRLAGLDGLTGRERWVTCLLDGCQPGDGIWSTPAIDQQGTAFVGVGNPDDALFAFDPLTGKRRWLSSFYPDQGRDLDIGASPVIYALNGREVVLQAAVEGLIAAVDAQSGVKVWSREIAQGTAVHGLLASPAYDGRNVYAGSASAPTGIFALDASDGSAAWRYETELPVYSAPAVGDGVVVLGTGAVFGDLRTGALIALASADGHVLFKYDTKSAVRSGPAVAGDFVAIGDYAGDVLAFRPLA
;
A
#
# COMPACT_ATOMS: atom_id res chain seq x y z
N MET A 1 -6.58 -1.78 -9.01
CA MET A 1 -6.56 -2.24 -7.61
C MET A 1 -5.22 -1.84 -7.02
N TYR A 2 -5.12 -1.55 -5.71
CA TYR A 2 -3.84 -1.23 -5.06
C TYR A 2 -2.81 -2.32 -5.35
N ARG A 3 -1.61 -1.95 -5.84
CA ARG A 3 -0.51 -2.83 -6.20
C ARG A 3 -0.85 -3.91 -7.26
N GLY A 4 -1.79 -3.64 -8.13
CA GLY A 4 -2.07 -4.45 -9.32
C GLY A 4 -3.20 -5.47 -9.14
N ASP A 5 -3.07 -6.41 -8.21
CA ASP A 5 -3.97 -7.53 -8.01
C ASP A 5 -4.26 -7.85 -6.53
N LEU A 6 -4.82 -9.03 -6.25
CA LEU A 6 -5.15 -9.48 -4.90
C LEU A 6 -3.93 -9.99 -4.12
N VAL A 7 -2.88 -10.47 -4.77
CA VAL A 7 -1.67 -10.97 -4.09
C VAL A 7 -0.71 -9.85 -3.67
N ARG A 8 -0.92 -8.63 -4.17
CA ARG A 8 -0.20 -7.41 -3.78
C ARG A 8 1.30 -7.42 -4.05
N ASP A 9 1.76 -8.20 -5.01
CA ASP A 9 3.19 -8.37 -5.31
C ASP A 9 3.88 -7.09 -5.82
N GLY A 10 3.10 -6.07 -6.20
CA GLY A 10 3.63 -4.82 -6.76
C GLY A 10 4.09 -4.96 -8.21
N HIS A 11 3.72 -6.06 -8.86
CA HIS A 11 3.97 -6.33 -10.27
C HIS A 11 2.66 -6.30 -11.06
N PRO A 12 2.20 -5.12 -11.53
CA PRO A 12 0.92 -5.00 -12.20
C PRO A 12 0.88 -5.80 -13.51
N MET A 13 -0.26 -6.41 -13.80
CA MET A 13 -0.45 -7.11 -15.08
C MET A 13 -0.29 -6.15 -16.26
N GLY A 14 0.37 -6.62 -17.33
CA GLY A 14 0.58 -5.84 -18.55
C GLY A 14 1.63 -4.75 -18.42
N VAL A 15 2.47 -4.81 -17.38
CA VAL A 15 3.63 -3.93 -17.24
C VAL A 15 4.60 -4.18 -18.38
N THR A 16 5.04 -3.10 -19.05
CA THR A 16 6.05 -3.13 -20.13
C THR A 16 7.25 -2.25 -19.79
N LEU A 17 7.24 -1.63 -18.60
CA LEU A 17 8.36 -0.86 -18.08
C LEU A 17 9.55 -1.79 -17.86
N SER A 18 10.55 -1.68 -18.73
CA SER A 18 11.80 -2.44 -18.66
C SER A 18 12.93 -1.57 -18.09
N ALA A 19 14.04 -2.17 -17.72
CA ALA A 19 15.25 -1.42 -17.31
C ALA A 19 15.67 -0.42 -18.40
N ARG A 20 15.56 -0.80 -19.69
CA ARG A 20 15.89 0.07 -20.82
C ARG A 20 14.96 1.29 -20.95
N SER A 21 13.66 1.09 -20.82
CA SER A 21 12.68 2.17 -20.90
C SER A 21 12.69 3.02 -19.64
N ALA A 22 12.92 2.45 -18.47
CA ALA A 22 13.06 3.18 -17.21
C ALA A 22 14.22 4.19 -17.22
N ALA A 23 15.37 3.85 -17.83
CA ALA A 23 16.49 4.78 -18.00
C ALA A 23 16.16 6.02 -18.86
N ARG A 24 15.06 5.97 -19.61
CA ARG A 24 14.61 7.05 -20.51
C ARG A 24 13.39 7.78 -19.99
N LEU A 25 12.93 7.50 -18.76
CA LEU A 25 11.79 8.18 -18.15
C LEU A 25 12.01 9.71 -18.12
N ARG A 26 10.93 10.44 -18.36
CA ARG A 26 10.86 11.90 -18.21
C ARG A 26 9.49 12.25 -17.64
N LEU A 27 9.45 13.36 -16.91
CA LEU A 27 8.20 13.94 -16.45
C LEU A 27 7.33 14.29 -17.68
N ALA A 28 6.19 13.67 -17.81
CA ALA A 28 5.23 13.91 -18.88
C ALA A 28 4.27 15.04 -18.50
N TRP A 29 3.77 15.02 -17.27
CA TRP A 29 2.86 16.06 -16.75
C TRP A 29 2.86 16.07 -15.21
N ARG A 30 2.35 17.17 -14.67
CA ARG A 30 2.13 17.39 -13.24
C ARG A 30 0.78 18.04 -13.03
N THR A 31 -0.01 17.56 -12.07
CA THR A 31 -1.30 18.15 -11.70
C THR A 31 -1.39 18.30 -10.20
N ARG A 32 -1.72 19.50 -9.72
CA ARG A 32 -1.84 19.83 -8.30
C ARG A 32 -3.26 19.59 -7.79
N LEU A 33 -3.38 18.90 -6.66
CA LEU A 33 -4.60 18.77 -5.86
C LEU A 33 -4.50 19.61 -4.57
N ASP A 34 -5.53 19.52 -3.74
CA ASP A 34 -5.72 20.36 -2.55
C ASP A 34 -5.04 19.84 -1.25
N GLY A 35 -4.20 18.84 -1.33
CA GLY A 35 -3.48 18.29 -0.18
C GLY A 35 -2.53 17.16 -0.57
N ALA A 36 -1.74 16.68 0.39
CA ALA A 36 -0.78 15.60 0.17
C ALA A 36 -1.43 14.37 -0.48
N ILE A 37 -0.68 13.69 -1.33
CA ILE A 37 -1.09 12.44 -1.99
C ILE A 37 -0.28 11.30 -1.37
N ASP A 38 -0.85 10.64 -0.37
CA ASP A 38 -0.22 9.54 0.35
C ASP A 38 -0.52 8.17 -0.29
N GLY A 39 -1.75 7.98 -0.77
CA GLY A 39 -2.17 6.76 -1.45
C GLY A 39 -1.51 6.60 -2.82
N THR A 40 -1.21 5.37 -3.19
CA THR A 40 -0.76 5.05 -4.56
C THR A 40 -1.87 5.40 -5.56
N PRO A 41 -1.64 6.21 -6.60
CA PRO A 41 -2.63 6.45 -7.63
C PRO A 41 -3.10 5.16 -8.30
N ALA A 42 -4.34 5.10 -8.76
CA ALA A 42 -4.83 3.98 -9.57
C ALA A 42 -4.91 4.39 -11.04
N VAL A 43 -4.45 3.52 -11.94
CA VAL A 43 -4.52 3.76 -13.40
C VAL A 43 -5.50 2.76 -14.01
N TRP A 44 -6.50 3.28 -14.72
CA TRP A 44 -7.54 2.46 -15.35
C TRP A 44 -8.08 3.11 -16.61
N GLN A 45 -8.06 2.39 -17.74
CA GLN A 45 -8.62 2.85 -19.03
C GLN A 45 -8.24 4.29 -19.42
N GLY A 46 -6.96 4.63 -19.27
CA GLY A 46 -6.46 5.97 -19.63
C GLY A 46 -6.73 7.07 -18.60
N ILE A 47 -7.28 6.72 -17.43
CA ILE A 47 -7.53 7.65 -16.32
C ILE A 47 -6.61 7.32 -15.13
N VAL A 48 -6.08 8.36 -14.48
CA VAL A 48 -5.37 8.26 -13.21
C VAL A 48 -6.28 8.78 -12.11
N PHE A 49 -6.56 7.96 -11.10
CA PHE A 49 -7.31 8.35 -9.91
C PHE A 49 -6.35 8.61 -8.76
N ALA A 50 -6.50 9.75 -8.12
CA ALA A 50 -5.69 10.13 -6.96
C ALA A 50 -6.55 10.76 -5.86
N GLY A 51 -6.36 10.31 -4.63
CA GLY A 51 -7.00 10.88 -3.44
C GLY A 51 -6.02 11.81 -2.72
N SER A 52 -6.51 12.91 -2.16
CA SER A 52 -5.72 13.89 -1.43
C SER A 52 -6.10 13.98 0.05
N ALA A 53 -5.16 14.41 0.87
CA ALA A 53 -5.41 14.75 2.27
C ALA A 53 -6.35 15.96 2.44
N GLY A 54 -6.55 16.78 1.38
CA GLY A 54 -7.55 17.84 1.32
C GLY A 54 -8.99 17.32 1.17
N GLY A 55 -9.17 16.01 0.96
CA GLY A 55 -10.49 15.38 0.83
C GLY A 55 -11.06 15.39 -0.58
N THR A 56 -10.20 15.48 -1.58
CA THR A 56 -10.55 15.40 -3.00
C THR A 56 -10.13 14.07 -3.59
N LEU A 57 -11.05 13.40 -4.30
CA LEU A 57 -10.72 12.37 -5.28
C LEU A 57 -10.76 13.01 -6.66
N ALA A 58 -9.68 12.87 -7.43
CA ALA A 58 -9.57 13.37 -8.80
C ALA A 58 -9.42 12.24 -9.80
N ALA A 59 -10.05 12.38 -10.96
CA ALA A 59 -9.79 11.61 -12.17
C ALA A 59 -9.05 12.49 -13.16
N LEU A 60 -7.88 12.03 -13.61
CA LEU A 60 -6.98 12.77 -14.49
C LEU A 60 -6.78 11.98 -15.78
N ASP A 61 -6.79 12.63 -16.91
CA ASP A 61 -6.40 12.04 -18.20
C ASP A 61 -4.92 11.62 -18.14
N SER A 62 -4.65 10.34 -18.32
CA SER A 62 -3.28 9.80 -18.21
C SER A 62 -2.33 10.30 -19.29
N ALA A 63 -2.84 10.82 -20.42
CA ALA A 63 -2.01 11.31 -21.51
C ALA A 63 -1.43 12.71 -21.22
N ASN A 64 -2.17 13.55 -20.49
CA ASN A 64 -1.82 14.98 -20.36
C ASN A 64 -2.06 15.57 -18.97
N GLY A 65 -2.58 14.80 -18.00
CA GLY A 65 -2.85 15.22 -16.63
C GLY A 65 -4.03 16.17 -16.45
N LYS A 66 -4.83 16.41 -17.48
CA LYS A 66 -6.02 17.25 -17.35
C LYS A 66 -7.06 16.59 -16.45
N ILE A 67 -7.66 17.40 -15.59
CA ILE A 67 -8.75 16.95 -14.73
C ILE A 67 -9.97 16.62 -15.61
N VAL A 68 -10.42 15.35 -15.50
CA VAL A 68 -11.67 14.87 -16.12
C VAL A 68 -12.83 15.23 -15.19
N TRP A 69 -12.68 14.91 -13.91
CA TRP A 69 -13.60 15.32 -12.84
C TRP A 69 -12.90 15.33 -11.48
N THR A 70 -13.48 16.04 -10.52
CA THR A 70 -13.10 16.01 -9.11
C THR A 70 -14.31 15.81 -8.22
N ARG A 71 -14.13 15.09 -7.11
CA ARG A 71 -15.10 14.98 -6.04
C ARG A 71 -14.48 15.50 -4.75
N HIS A 72 -15.00 16.60 -4.23
CA HIS A 72 -14.50 17.28 -3.04
C HIS A 72 -15.32 16.92 -1.79
N GLY A 73 -14.78 17.23 -0.61
CA GLY A 73 -15.48 17.12 0.67
C GLY A 73 -15.66 15.71 1.19
N LEU A 74 -14.81 14.76 0.74
CA LEU A 74 -14.87 13.36 1.16
C LEU A 74 -14.27 13.13 2.56
N GLY A 75 -13.47 14.08 3.07
CA GLY A 75 -12.55 13.89 4.19
C GLY A 75 -11.18 13.41 3.71
N ALA A 76 -10.14 13.57 4.52
CA ALA A 76 -8.76 13.24 4.14
C ALA A 76 -8.64 11.79 3.63
N ILE A 77 -8.06 11.61 2.44
CA ILE A 77 -7.88 10.32 1.77
C ILE A 77 -6.40 9.95 1.84
N SER A 78 -6.06 8.92 2.62
CA SER A 78 -4.73 8.29 2.64
C SER A 78 -4.73 6.92 1.95
N SER A 79 -5.89 6.30 1.78
CA SER A 79 -6.05 5.03 1.07
C SER A 79 -5.78 5.19 -0.43
N SER A 80 -5.28 4.13 -1.06
CA SER A 80 -5.18 4.07 -2.52
C SER A 80 -6.55 3.80 -3.14
N PRO A 81 -6.94 4.52 -4.22
CA PRO A 81 -8.17 4.22 -4.94
C PRO A 81 -8.19 2.80 -5.49
N THR A 82 -9.31 2.11 -5.36
CA THR A 82 -9.50 0.74 -5.87
C THR A 82 -10.63 0.72 -6.89
N ILE A 83 -10.35 0.25 -8.10
CA ILE A 83 -11.35 0.10 -9.15
C ILE A 83 -12.17 -1.17 -8.93
N ALA A 84 -13.50 -1.02 -8.95
CA ALA A 84 -14.49 -2.07 -8.76
C ALA A 84 -15.60 -1.94 -9.81
N GLY A 85 -15.44 -2.60 -10.96
CA GLY A 85 -16.33 -2.41 -12.10
C GLY A 85 -16.32 -0.95 -12.56
N ASP A 86 -17.50 -0.34 -12.59
CA ASP A 86 -17.70 1.06 -13.00
C ASP A 86 -17.49 2.07 -11.85
N ASN A 87 -17.00 1.62 -10.70
CA ASN A 87 -16.79 2.44 -9.51
C ASN A 87 -15.32 2.47 -9.10
N VAL A 88 -14.93 3.58 -8.48
CA VAL A 88 -13.69 3.71 -7.72
C VAL A 88 -14.04 3.83 -6.23
N LEU A 89 -13.39 2.99 -5.41
CA LEU A 89 -13.58 2.93 -3.97
C LEU A 89 -12.44 3.68 -3.28
N VAL A 90 -12.74 4.47 -2.27
CA VAL A 90 -11.76 5.11 -1.38
C VAL A 90 -12.21 5.04 0.07
N GLY A 91 -11.26 4.84 0.97
CA GLY A 91 -11.43 5.01 2.42
C GLY A 91 -10.89 6.36 2.86
N THR A 92 -11.43 6.92 3.93
CA THR A 92 -11.03 8.23 4.45
C THR A 92 -10.64 8.16 5.91
N LEU A 93 -9.83 9.11 6.37
CA LEU A 93 -9.43 9.22 7.78
C LEU A 93 -10.58 9.66 8.69
N THR A 94 -11.71 10.07 8.10
CA THR A 94 -12.97 10.33 8.83
C THR A 94 -13.81 9.07 9.03
N GLY A 95 -13.27 7.90 8.69
CA GLY A 95 -13.90 6.60 8.84
C GLY A 95 -14.99 6.31 7.80
N ARG A 96 -14.95 6.94 6.63
CA ARG A 96 -15.96 6.74 5.60
C ARG A 96 -15.37 6.02 4.38
N VAL A 97 -16.13 5.08 3.82
CA VAL A 97 -15.86 4.47 2.51
C VAL A 97 -16.83 5.06 1.51
N TYR A 98 -16.34 5.41 0.35
CA TYR A 98 -17.16 5.85 -0.78
C TYR A 98 -16.97 4.92 -1.97
N ALA A 99 -18.06 4.60 -2.66
CA ALA A 99 -18.05 4.13 -4.04
C ALA A 99 -18.47 5.29 -4.95
N ILE A 100 -17.59 5.64 -5.86
CA ILE A 100 -17.74 6.81 -6.73
C ILE A 100 -17.69 6.34 -8.17
N ARG A 101 -18.64 6.78 -9.00
CA ARG A 101 -18.70 6.35 -10.41
C ARG A 101 -17.51 6.87 -11.18
N VAL A 102 -16.83 5.97 -11.89
CA VAL A 102 -15.64 6.27 -12.71
C VAL A 102 -15.93 7.33 -13.77
N ALA A 103 -17.12 7.30 -14.38
CA ALA A 103 -17.46 8.14 -15.52
C ALA A 103 -17.60 9.63 -15.17
N ASP A 104 -18.12 9.97 -13.98
CA ASP A 104 -18.55 11.34 -13.67
C ASP A 104 -18.27 11.80 -12.24
N GLY A 105 -17.68 10.95 -11.38
CA GLY A 105 -17.40 11.28 -9.97
C GLY A 105 -18.67 11.31 -9.10
N GLY A 106 -19.81 10.78 -9.56
CA GLY A 106 -21.04 10.67 -8.77
C GLY A 106 -20.92 9.63 -7.67
N VAL A 107 -21.30 9.97 -6.43
CA VAL A 107 -21.34 8.99 -5.33
C VAL A 107 -22.47 7.99 -5.60
N VAL A 108 -22.13 6.70 -5.60
CA VAL A 108 -23.07 5.59 -5.78
C VAL A 108 -23.59 5.14 -4.42
N TRP A 109 -22.67 4.92 -3.48
CA TRP A 109 -22.98 4.64 -2.08
C TRP A 109 -21.84 5.11 -1.19
N ASP A 110 -22.12 5.25 0.09
CA ASP A 110 -21.13 5.44 1.13
C ASP A 110 -21.51 4.64 2.39
N TRP A 111 -20.51 4.33 3.19
CA TRP A 111 -20.64 3.65 4.48
C TRP A 111 -19.80 4.36 5.52
N GLN A 112 -20.33 4.49 6.75
CA GLN A 112 -19.64 5.10 7.89
C GLN A 112 -19.23 4.04 8.89
N ALA A 113 -17.95 3.99 9.18
CA ALA A 113 -17.38 3.16 10.25
C ALA A 113 -17.89 3.60 11.64
N PRO A 114 -17.77 2.73 12.67
CA PRO A 114 -18.05 3.12 14.05
C PRO A 114 -17.30 4.38 14.48
N PRO A 115 -17.88 5.17 15.40
CA PRO A 115 -17.30 6.46 15.81
C PRO A 115 -15.84 6.35 16.25
N GLY A 116 -15.03 7.31 15.83
CA GLY A 116 -13.61 7.41 16.16
C GLY A 116 -12.68 6.59 15.28
N ALA A 117 -13.18 5.67 14.46
CA ALA A 117 -12.35 4.87 13.55
C ALA A 117 -11.91 5.69 12.34
N ALA A 118 -10.67 5.43 11.87
CA ALA A 118 -10.11 5.92 10.62
C ALA A 118 -9.88 4.75 9.65
N ILE A 119 -9.88 5.04 8.35
CA ILE A 119 -9.59 4.08 7.28
C ILE A 119 -8.31 4.52 6.57
N TRP A 120 -7.21 3.87 6.91
CA TRP A 120 -5.89 4.04 6.30
C TRP A 120 -5.70 3.06 5.15
N ALA A 121 -6.17 1.81 5.36
CA ALA A 121 -6.08 0.72 4.40
C ALA A 121 -6.86 1.03 3.12
N SER A 122 -6.36 0.54 1.99
CA SER A 122 -7.11 0.62 0.74
C SER A 122 -8.24 -0.41 0.73
N PRO A 123 -9.44 -0.07 0.20
CA PRO A 123 -10.51 -1.04 0.03
C PRO A 123 -10.07 -2.23 -0.85
N VAL A 124 -10.45 -3.45 -0.48
CA VAL A 124 -10.17 -4.66 -1.24
C VAL A 124 -11.48 -5.28 -1.71
N VAL A 125 -11.58 -5.59 -2.99
CA VAL A 125 -12.78 -6.24 -3.53
C VAL A 125 -12.48 -7.70 -3.79
N TYR A 126 -13.21 -8.58 -3.10
CA TYR A 126 -13.18 -10.01 -3.34
C TYR A 126 -14.58 -10.51 -3.64
N ARG A 127 -14.79 -10.99 -4.88
CA ARG A 127 -16.12 -11.29 -5.41
C ARG A 127 -17.04 -10.07 -5.30
N ASP A 128 -18.04 -10.12 -4.46
CA ASP A 128 -19.05 -9.08 -4.21
C ASP A 128 -18.92 -8.41 -2.82
N VAL A 129 -17.81 -8.66 -2.11
CA VAL A 129 -17.51 -8.06 -0.80
C VAL A 129 -16.37 -7.06 -0.91
N VAL A 130 -16.58 -5.87 -0.35
CA VAL A 130 -15.53 -4.87 -0.12
C VAL A 130 -15.02 -5.04 1.30
N VAL A 131 -13.77 -5.44 1.46
CA VAL A 131 -13.11 -5.62 2.76
C VAL A 131 -12.37 -4.35 3.15
N ILE A 132 -12.58 -3.90 4.39
CA ILE A 132 -12.01 -2.67 4.96
C ILE A 132 -11.35 -2.97 6.29
N GLY A 133 -10.12 -2.48 6.48
CA GLY A 133 -9.45 -2.40 7.78
C GLY A 133 -9.78 -1.10 8.50
N LEU A 134 -10.02 -1.16 9.80
CA LEU A 134 -10.30 -0.01 10.66
C LEU A 134 -9.24 0.09 11.75
N ALA A 135 -8.75 1.31 11.95
CA ALA A 135 -7.75 1.63 12.95
C ALA A 135 -8.09 2.95 13.66
N SER A 136 -7.30 3.29 14.65
CA SER A 136 -7.32 4.62 15.29
C SER A 136 -6.90 5.71 14.31
N PRO A 137 -7.30 6.96 14.51
CA PRO A 137 -6.71 8.12 13.88
C PRO A 137 -5.22 8.25 14.24
N TYR A 138 -4.51 9.08 13.51
CA TYR A 138 -3.12 9.39 13.82
C TYR A 138 -2.92 9.82 15.27
N GLY A 139 -1.94 9.21 15.95
CA GLY A 139 -1.65 9.46 17.37
C GLY A 139 -2.68 8.84 18.33
N ASP A 140 -3.45 7.84 17.90
CA ASP A 140 -4.39 7.03 18.71
C ASP A 140 -5.36 7.84 19.57
N THR A 141 -5.82 8.95 19.02
CA THR A 141 -6.77 9.82 19.73
C THR A 141 -8.06 9.99 18.91
N PRO A 142 -9.13 9.24 19.24
CA PRO A 142 -9.21 8.22 20.29
C PRO A 142 -8.55 6.89 19.89
N LEU A 143 -8.04 6.13 20.85
CA LEU A 143 -7.70 4.73 20.64
C LEU A 143 -8.99 3.93 20.49
N VAL A 144 -9.13 3.22 19.36
CA VAL A 144 -10.35 2.44 19.05
C VAL A 144 -10.00 0.96 18.83
N PRO A 145 -11.01 0.07 18.95
CA PRO A 145 -10.81 -1.32 18.57
C PRO A 145 -10.47 -1.47 17.08
N GLY A 146 -9.43 -2.22 16.76
CA GLY A 146 -9.15 -2.69 15.41
C GLY A 146 -10.26 -3.62 14.91
N ARG A 147 -10.74 -3.38 13.71
CA ARG A 147 -11.82 -4.15 13.10
C ARG A 147 -11.57 -4.40 11.63
N LEU A 148 -12.12 -5.52 11.17
CA LEU A 148 -12.37 -5.76 9.75
C LEU A 148 -13.87 -5.58 9.48
N ALA A 149 -14.21 -4.95 8.37
CA ALA A 149 -15.58 -4.84 7.88
C ALA A 149 -15.69 -5.38 6.46
N GLY A 150 -16.75 -6.13 6.19
CA GLY A 150 -17.13 -6.56 4.86
C GLY A 150 -18.42 -5.89 4.44
N LEU A 151 -18.37 -5.16 3.32
CA LEU A 151 -19.51 -4.44 2.77
C LEU A 151 -19.97 -5.09 1.48
N ASP A 152 -21.26 -5.02 1.20
CA ASP A 152 -21.81 -5.38 -0.10
C ASP A 152 -21.28 -4.42 -1.19
N GLY A 153 -20.63 -4.95 -2.21
CA GLY A 153 -19.95 -4.15 -3.24
C GLY A 153 -20.88 -3.28 -4.09
N LEU A 154 -22.15 -3.66 -4.23
CA LEU A 154 -23.14 -2.92 -5.02
C LEU A 154 -23.84 -1.84 -4.21
N THR A 155 -24.13 -2.09 -2.93
CA THR A 155 -25.00 -1.25 -2.11
C THR A 155 -24.30 -0.55 -0.97
N GLY A 156 -23.06 -0.95 -0.62
CA GLY A 156 -22.34 -0.46 0.56
C GLY A 156 -22.90 -0.96 1.89
N ARG A 157 -23.92 -1.82 1.89
CA ARG A 157 -24.48 -2.35 3.14
C ARG A 157 -23.47 -3.24 3.84
N GLU A 158 -23.36 -3.07 5.15
CA GLU A 158 -22.55 -3.92 6.01
C GLU A 158 -23.07 -5.37 5.98
N ARG A 159 -22.19 -6.30 5.65
CA ARG A 159 -22.46 -7.76 5.69
C ARG A 159 -21.94 -8.37 6.98
N TRP A 160 -20.77 -7.93 7.44
CA TRP A 160 -20.14 -8.36 8.67
C TRP A 160 -19.15 -7.33 9.18
N VAL A 161 -18.95 -7.29 10.49
CA VAL A 161 -17.86 -6.60 11.19
C VAL A 161 -17.28 -7.55 12.23
N THR A 162 -15.95 -7.65 12.27
CA THR A 162 -15.21 -8.48 13.22
C THR A 162 -14.24 -7.63 13.99
N CYS A 163 -14.33 -7.64 15.33
CA CYS A 163 -13.27 -7.12 16.19
C CYS A 163 -12.13 -8.14 16.27
N LEU A 164 -10.89 -7.66 16.31
CA LEU A 164 -9.74 -8.56 16.38
C LEU A 164 -9.49 -9.03 17.82
N LEU A 165 -9.56 -8.13 18.79
CA LEU A 165 -9.45 -8.47 20.21
C LEU A 165 -10.79 -8.91 20.80
N ASP A 166 -10.73 -9.84 21.73
CA ASP A 166 -11.88 -10.33 22.47
C ASP A 166 -12.60 -9.18 23.22
N GLY A 167 -13.94 -9.23 23.20
CA GLY A 167 -14.74 -8.17 23.79
C GLY A 167 -14.64 -6.82 23.12
N CYS A 168 -14.05 -6.76 21.91
CA CYS A 168 -13.89 -5.54 21.13
C CYS A 168 -13.11 -4.45 21.89
N GLN A 169 -12.06 -4.85 22.56
CA GLN A 169 -11.16 -3.91 23.28
C GLN A 169 -10.40 -3.02 22.29
N PRO A 170 -10.01 -1.79 22.69
CA PRO A 170 -9.12 -0.94 21.91
C PRO A 170 -7.77 -1.63 21.64
N GLY A 171 -7.21 -1.44 20.45
CA GLY A 171 -5.95 -2.05 20.00
C GLY A 171 -6.14 -2.83 18.71
N ASP A 172 -5.11 -3.50 18.22
CA ASP A 172 -5.04 -4.25 16.97
C ASP A 172 -5.53 -3.45 15.75
N GLY A 173 -5.15 -2.19 15.68
CA GLY A 173 -5.51 -1.32 14.56
C GLY A 173 -5.08 -1.91 13.21
N ILE A 174 -5.94 -1.79 12.18
CA ILE A 174 -5.65 -2.30 10.84
C ILE A 174 -5.49 -1.12 9.89
N TRP A 175 -4.26 -0.76 9.58
CA TRP A 175 -3.90 0.22 8.57
C TRP A 175 -3.19 -0.40 7.36
N SER A 176 -2.91 -1.70 7.42
CA SER A 176 -2.45 -2.56 6.33
C SER A 176 -3.61 -2.91 5.37
N THR A 177 -3.32 -3.01 4.07
CA THR A 177 -4.31 -3.44 3.06
C THR A 177 -4.26 -4.95 2.90
N PRO A 178 -5.37 -5.68 3.02
CA PRO A 178 -5.38 -7.13 2.90
C PRO A 178 -4.89 -7.63 1.54
N ALA A 179 -4.11 -8.71 1.51
CA ALA A 179 -3.86 -9.55 0.35
C ALA A 179 -4.73 -10.80 0.42
N ILE A 180 -5.11 -11.38 -0.74
CA ILE A 180 -5.99 -12.56 -0.81
C ILE A 180 -5.38 -13.60 -1.73
N ASP A 181 -5.25 -14.83 -1.24
CA ASP A 181 -4.70 -15.95 -1.99
C ASP A 181 -5.71 -16.57 -2.98
N GLN A 182 -5.25 -17.53 -3.76
CA GLN A 182 -6.08 -18.24 -4.74
C GLN A 182 -7.14 -19.12 -4.08
N GLN A 183 -6.97 -19.52 -2.82
CA GLN A 183 -7.91 -20.30 -2.04
C GLN A 183 -8.98 -19.43 -1.37
N GLY A 184 -8.87 -18.09 -1.48
CA GLY A 184 -9.78 -17.14 -0.86
C GLY A 184 -9.52 -16.94 0.63
N THR A 185 -8.27 -17.04 1.08
CA THR A 185 -7.83 -16.59 2.40
C THR A 185 -7.32 -15.18 2.28
N ALA A 186 -7.79 -14.29 3.13
CA ALA A 186 -7.26 -12.94 3.24
C ALA A 186 -6.25 -12.85 4.38
N PHE A 187 -5.19 -12.05 4.17
CA PHE A 187 -4.13 -11.81 5.15
C PHE A 187 -3.95 -10.32 5.35
N VAL A 188 -3.74 -9.90 6.60
CA VAL A 188 -3.55 -8.49 6.94
C VAL A 188 -2.63 -8.37 8.15
N GLY A 189 -1.75 -7.36 8.15
CA GLY A 189 -0.98 -6.98 9.32
C GLY A 189 -1.86 -6.26 10.33
N VAL A 190 -1.66 -6.53 11.61
CA VAL A 190 -2.38 -5.90 12.73
C VAL A 190 -1.40 -5.27 13.70
N GLY A 191 -1.82 -4.21 14.36
CA GLY A 191 -0.99 -3.48 15.32
C GLY A 191 -0.98 -4.09 16.72
N ASN A 192 -0.59 -3.25 17.69
CA ASN A 192 -0.53 -3.62 19.09
C ASN A 192 -1.91 -4.02 19.67
N PRO A 193 -1.97 -5.01 20.57
CA PRO A 193 -0.84 -5.70 21.22
C PRO A 193 -0.40 -7.00 20.51
N ASP A 194 -1.08 -7.44 19.45
CA ASP A 194 -0.79 -8.74 18.84
C ASP A 194 0.42 -8.71 17.90
N ASP A 195 0.71 -7.57 17.27
CA ASP A 195 1.85 -7.38 16.33
C ASP A 195 2.02 -8.57 15.41
N ALA A 196 0.95 -8.85 14.66
CA ALA A 196 0.76 -10.14 14.01
C ALA A 196 0.32 -10.02 12.55
N LEU A 197 0.51 -11.11 11.83
CA LEU A 197 -0.19 -11.37 10.58
C LEU A 197 -1.47 -12.18 10.88
N PHE A 198 -2.61 -11.64 10.45
CA PHE A 198 -3.93 -12.20 10.68
C PHE A 198 -4.51 -12.78 9.39
N ALA A 199 -4.87 -14.07 9.42
CA ALA A 199 -5.53 -14.74 8.29
C ALA A 199 -7.02 -14.95 8.58
N PHE A 200 -7.86 -14.61 7.59
CA PHE A 200 -9.31 -14.66 7.73
C PHE A 200 -10.03 -15.01 6.42
N ASP A 201 -11.30 -15.34 6.54
CA ASP A 201 -12.20 -15.49 5.39
C ASP A 201 -12.77 -14.11 5.00
N PRO A 202 -12.48 -13.57 3.80
CA PRO A 202 -12.95 -12.24 3.40
C PRO A 202 -14.47 -12.14 3.18
N LEU A 203 -15.19 -13.26 3.06
CA LEU A 203 -16.64 -13.27 2.89
C LEU A 203 -17.40 -13.19 4.22
N THR A 204 -16.75 -13.59 5.32
CA THR A 204 -17.39 -13.71 6.64
C THR A 204 -16.66 -12.99 7.77
N GLY A 205 -15.42 -12.55 7.56
CA GLY A 205 -14.55 -11.96 8.58
C GLY A 205 -14.02 -12.98 9.59
N LYS A 206 -14.30 -14.27 9.43
CA LYS A 206 -13.92 -15.30 10.39
C LYS A 206 -12.41 -15.58 10.36
N ARG A 207 -11.76 -15.48 11.53
CA ARG A 207 -10.34 -15.81 11.71
C ARG A 207 -10.04 -17.26 11.33
N ARG A 208 -8.96 -17.46 10.60
CA ARG A 208 -8.37 -18.79 10.32
C ARG A 208 -7.19 -19.05 11.25
N TRP A 209 -6.23 -18.12 11.30
CA TRP A 209 -5.08 -18.15 12.20
C TRP A 209 -4.53 -16.74 12.44
N LEU A 210 -3.66 -16.63 13.44
CA LEU A 210 -2.88 -15.44 13.76
C LEU A 210 -1.44 -15.87 14.02
N SER A 211 -0.47 -15.16 13.46
CA SER A 211 0.96 -15.43 13.61
C SER A 211 1.67 -14.16 14.11
N SER A 212 1.99 -14.13 15.41
CA SER A 212 2.75 -13.02 16.01
C SER A 212 4.19 -13.05 15.57
N PHE A 213 4.76 -11.87 15.30
CA PHE A 213 6.13 -11.72 14.81
C PHE A 213 7.11 -11.51 15.94
N TYR A 214 6.71 -10.75 16.92
CA TYR A 214 7.47 -10.43 18.14
C TYR A 214 6.49 -10.12 19.28
N PRO A 215 6.94 -10.24 20.55
CA PRO A 215 6.09 -9.87 21.67
C PRO A 215 5.93 -8.36 21.73
N ASP A 216 4.70 -7.92 21.96
CA ASP A 216 4.44 -6.51 22.30
C ASP A 216 5.21 -6.17 23.60
N GLN A 217 5.96 -5.08 23.56
CA GLN A 217 6.72 -4.55 24.68
C GLN A 217 6.30 -3.10 24.98
N GLY A 218 5.13 -2.68 24.51
CA GLY A 218 4.66 -1.31 24.63
C GLY A 218 5.49 -0.31 23.83
N ARG A 219 6.11 -0.76 22.73
CA ARG A 219 6.98 0.06 21.89
C ARG A 219 6.28 0.68 20.68
N ASP A 220 5.02 0.36 20.44
CA ASP A 220 4.23 0.83 19.30
C ASP A 220 4.91 0.48 17.95
N LEU A 221 5.13 -0.80 17.71
CA LEU A 221 5.87 -1.33 16.56
C LEU A 221 5.01 -2.10 15.58
N ASP A 222 3.83 -1.63 15.32
CA ASP A 222 2.77 -2.22 14.48
C ASP A 222 3.24 -3.00 13.25
N ILE A 223 2.40 -3.91 12.77
CA ILE A 223 2.55 -4.55 11.46
C ILE A 223 1.65 -3.85 10.44
N GLY A 224 2.10 -2.70 9.96
CA GLY A 224 1.30 -1.83 9.08
C GLY A 224 1.53 -2.00 7.59
N ALA A 225 2.64 -2.60 7.17
CA ALA A 225 2.87 -2.90 5.77
C ALA A 225 1.83 -3.89 5.24
N SER A 226 1.38 -3.72 4.00
CA SER A 226 0.48 -4.70 3.38
C SER A 226 1.25 -5.97 3.01
N PRO A 227 0.69 -7.17 3.29
CA PRO A 227 1.33 -8.43 2.95
C PRO A 227 1.39 -8.66 1.44
N VAL A 228 2.33 -9.49 1.02
CA VAL A 228 2.51 -9.96 -0.37
C VAL A 228 2.42 -11.47 -0.40
N ILE A 229 1.74 -12.02 -1.39
CA ILE A 229 1.61 -13.47 -1.55
C ILE A 229 2.41 -13.92 -2.78
N TYR A 230 3.20 -14.97 -2.63
CA TYR A 230 3.91 -15.58 -3.75
C TYR A 230 4.04 -17.10 -3.59
N ALA A 231 4.33 -17.79 -4.69
CA ALA A 231 4.56 -19.23 -4.67
C ALA A 231 6.02 -19.55 -4.37
N LEU A 232 6.26 -20.45 -3.41
CA LEU A 232 7.56 -20.96 -3.05
C LEU A 232 7.52 -22.49 -2.98
N ASN A 233 8.27 -23.18 -3.87
CA ASN A 233 8.34 -24.65 -3.90
C ASN A 233 6.95 -25.33 -3.94
N GLY A 234 6.02 -24.78 -4.73
CA GLY A 234 4.68 -25.34 -4.92
C GLY A 234 3.67 -25.06 -3.81
N ARG A 235 4.02 -24.22 -2.82
CA ARG A 235 3.12 -23.71 -1.78
C ARG A 235 3.03 -22.18 -1.83
N GLU A 236 1.94 -21.62 -1.38
CA GLU A 236 1.83 -20.18 -1.19
C GLU A 236 2.42 -19.76 0.14
N VAL A 237 3.18 -18.67 0.13
CA VAL A 237 3.72 -18.01 1.30
C VAL A 237 3.28 -16.56 1.33
N VAL A 238 3.14 -16.02 2.53
CA VAL A 238 2.79 -14.61 2.77
C VAL A 238 4.03 -13.92 3.32
N LEU A 239 4.49 -12.93 2.59
CA LEU A 239 5.58 -12.04 3.02
C LEU A 239 4.99 -10.86 3.78
N GLN A 240 5.53 -10.58 4.95
CA GLN A 240 5.13 -9.47 5.78
C GLN A 240 6.35 -8.71 6.28
N ALA A 241 6.34 -7.39 6.08
CA ALA A 241 7.29 -6.46 6.69
C ALA A 241 6.67 -5.84 7.95
N ALA A 242 7.47 -5.66 8.98
CA ALA A 242 7.07 -5.15 10.28
C ALA A 242 7.87 -3.89 10.65
N VAL A 243 7.25 -2.96 11.34
CA VAL A 243 7.86 -1.69 11.74
C VAL A 243 9.14 -1.89 12.55
N GLU A 244 9.23 -2.95 13.36
CA GLU A 244 10.45 -3.29 14.11
C GLU A 244 11.72 -3.45 13.24
N GLY A 245 11.54 -3.63 11.92
CA GLY A 245 12.65 -3.84 10.98
C GLY A 245 12.81 -5.29 10.53
N LEU A 246 11.88 -6.14 10.91
CA LEU A 246 11.79 -7.54 10.53
C LEU A 246 10.97 -7.69 9.25
N ILE A 247 11.42 -8.56 8.34
CA ILE A 247 10.62 -9.10 7.24
C ILE A 247 10.60 -10.61 7.36
N ALA A 248 9.43 -11.22 7.18
CA ALA A 248 9.26 -12.66 7.30
C ALA A 248 8.33 -13.20 6.23
N ALA A 249 8.63 -14.41 5.74
CA ALA A 249 7.72 -15.22 4.95
C ALA A 249 7.11 -16.30 5.84
N VAL A 250 5.80 -16.44 5.79
CA VAL A 250 5.04 -17.47 6.49
C VAL A 250 4.28 -18.34 5.51
N ASP A 251 4.07 -19.58 5.85
CA ASP A 251 3.23 -20.50 5.08
C ASP A 251 1.77 -20.01 5.13
N ALA A 252 1.13 -19.81 3.97
CA ALA A 252 -0.19 -19.21 3.88
C ALA A 252 -1.29 -20.04 4.53
N GLN A 253 -1.13 -21.38 4.58
CA GLN A 253 -2.13 -22.27 5.15
C GLN A 253 -2.05 -22.36 6.68
N SER A 254 -0.82 -22.38 7.23
CA SER A 254 -0.59 -22.65 8.65
C SER A 254 -0.15 -21.46 9.47
N GLY A 255 0.32 -20.36 8.84
CA GLY A 255 0.93 -19.23 9.55
C GLY A 255 2.34 -19.53 10.12
N VAL A 256 2.90 -20.71 9.85
CA VAL A 256 4.23 -21.09 10.33
C VAL A 256 5.30 -20.34 9.56
N LYS A 257 6.24 -19.74 10.28
CA LYS A 257 7.35 -18.99 9.71
C LYS A 257 8.25 -19.89 8.86
N VAL A 258 8.46 -19.51 7.60
CA VAL A 258 9.34 -20.20 6.64
C VAL A 258 10.76 -19.66 6.75
N TRP A 259 10.89 -18.34 6.71
CA TRP A 259 12.12 -17.61 6.98
C TRP A 259 11.82 -16.22 7.54
N SER A 260 12.80 -15.63 8.19
CA SER A 260 12.73 -14.23 8.62
C SER A 260 14.11 -13.58 8.59
N ARG A 261 14.12 -12.26 8.37
CA ARG A 261 15.34 -11.45 8.31
C ARG A 261 15.11 -10.12 9.00
N GLU A 262 15.98 -9.75 9.92
CA GLU A 262 16.09 -8.39 10.42
C GLU A 262 16.98 -7.58 9.48
N ILE A 263 16.52 -6.44 8.98
CA ILE A 263 17.24 -5.60 8.02
C ILE A 263 17.42 -4.16 8.50
N ALA A 264 16.69 -3.75 9.54
CA ALA A 264 16.79 -2.43 10.17
C ALA A 264 16.39 -2.55 11.65
N GLN A 265 16.55 -1.47 12.41
CA GLN A 265 15.92 -1.32 13.73
C GLN A 265 14.79 -0.32 13.62
N GLY A 266 13.59 -0.73 13.98
CA GLY A 266 12.39 0.12 13.92
C GLY A 266 12.18 0.95 15.17
N THR A 267 11.36 1.99 14.99
CA THR A 267 10.72 2.78 16.04
C THR A 267 9.27 2.96 15.66
N ALA A 268 8.43 3.51 16.51
CA ALA A 268 7.00 3.72 16.20
C ALA A 268 6.70 4.42 14.85
N VAL A 269 7.66 5.19 14.34
CA VAL A 269 7.49 5.99 13.11
C VAL A 269 8.53 5.69 12.01
N HIS A 270 9.50 4.83 12.27
CA HIS A 270 10.54 4.43 11.34
C HIS A 270 10.74 2.93 11.39
N GLY A 271 11.02 2.29 10.26
CA GLY A 271 11.19 0.86 10.14
C GLY A 271 10.78 0.38 8.76
N LEU A 272 10.17 -0.78 8.65
CA LEU A 272 9.66 -1.33 7.40
C LEU A 272 8.14 -1.07 7.30
N LEU A 273 7.78 0.19 7.03
CA LEU A 273 6.38 0.59 6.84
C LEU A 273 5.93 0.43 5.38
N ALA A 274 6.87 0.49 4.44
CA ALA A 274 6.57 0.27 3.03
C ALA A 274 6.16 -1.19 2.78
N SER A 275 5.05 -1.41 2.09
CA SER A 275 4.67 -2.76 1.65
C SER A 275 5.72 -3.28 0.68
N PRO A 276 6.27 -4.51 0.86
CA PRO A 276 7.31 -5.05 -0.01
C PRO A 276 6.79 -5.36 -1.42
N ALA A 277 7.68 -5.57 -2.39
CA ALA A 277 7.35 -6.05 -3.74
C ALA A 277 8.05 -7.37 -4.05
N TYR A 278 7.56 -8.10 -5.07
CA TYR A 278 8.12 -9.37 -5.52
C TYR A 278 8.14 -9.43 -7.04
N ASP A 279 9.26 -9.89 -7.64
CA ASP A 279 9.45 -9.93 -9.10
C ASP A 279 9.53 -11.36 -9.69
N GLY A 280 9.20 -12.35 -8.88
CA GLY A 280 9.35 -13.77 -9.28
C GLY A 280 10.62 -14.43 -8.73
N ARG A 281 11.60 -13.65 -8.22
CA ARG A 281 12.84 -14.13 -7.65
C ARG A 281 13.20 -13.43 -6.33
N ASN A 282 13.22 -12.11 -6.35
CA ASN A 282 13.57 -11.30 -5.20
C ASN A 282 12.36 -10.61 -4.60
N VAL A 283 12.40 -10.39 -3.31
CA VAL A 283 11.53 -9.48 -2.60
C VAL A 283 12.27 -8.17 -2.33
N TYR A 284 11.55 -7.06 -2.40
CA TYR A 284 12.11 -5.71 -2.25
C TYR A 284 11.44 -5.02 -1.07
N ALA A 285 12.22 -4.70 -0.05
CA ALA A 285 11.74 -4.04 1.16
C ALA A 285 12.35 -2.65 1.30
N GLY A 286 11.49 -1.63 1.45
CA GLY A 286 11.89 -0.26 1.74
C GLY A 286 12.09 -0.03 3.23
N SER A 287 13.20 0.59 3.62
CA SER A 287 13.48 0.95 5.01
C SER A 287 13.44 2.46 5.23
N ALA A 288 12.66 2.88 6.23
CA ALA A 288 12.63 4.24 6.74
C ALA A 288 13.59 4.47 7.92
N SER A 289 14.14 3.39 8.51
CA SER A 289 15.22 3.44 9.50
C SER A 289 16.59 3.26 8.85
N ALA A 290 17.65 3.70 9.55
CA ALA A 290 19.03 3.48 9.11
C ALA A 290 19.40 1.98 9.14
N PRO A 291 20.06 1.46 8.10
CA PRO A 291 20.36 2.12 6.84
C PRO A 291 19.09 2.33 5.99
N THR A 292 18.80 3.58 5.64
CA THR A 292 17.66 3.91 4.77
C THR A 292 17.90 3.43 3.34
N GLY A 293 16.85 2.94 2.68
CA GLY A 293 17.00 2.48 1.31
C GLY A 293 16.09 1.33 0.94
N ILE A 294 16.46 0.62 -0.11
CA ILE A 294 15.78 -0.59 -0.57
C ILE A 294 16.72 -1.79 -0.47
N PHE A 295 16.18 -2.87 0.03
CA PHE A 295 16.85 -4.16 0.20
C PHE A 295 16.21 -5.18 -0.71
N ALA A 296 17.00 -5.82 -1.58
CA ALA A 296 16.60 -6.97 -2.35
C ALA A 296 17.04 -8.24 -1.64
N LEU A 297 16.12 -9.14 -1.37
CA LEU A 297 16.34 -10.40 -0.69
C LEU A 297 15.89 -11.54 -1.61
N ASP A 298 16.61 -12.66 -1.60
CA ASP A 298 16.13 -13.88 -2.27
C ASP A 298 14.83 -14.34 -1.61
N ALA A 299 13.76 -14.50 -2.40
CA ALA A 299 12.45 -14.85 -1.87
C ALA A 299 12.38 -16.24 -1.25
N SER A 300 13.35 -17.12 -1.55
CA SER A 300 13.37 -18.50 -1.06
C SER A 300 13.83 -18.64 0.39
N ASP A 301 14.75 -17.78 0.85
CA ASP A 301 15.38 -17.90 2.17
C ASP A 301 15.63 -16.56 2.89
N GLY A 302 15.30 -15.44 2.25
CA GLY A 302 15.51 -14.10 2.79
C GLY A 302 16.98 -13.67 2.80
N SER A 303 17.89 -14.36 2.11
CA SER A 303 19.29 -13.94 2.00
C SER A 303 19.41 -12.65 1.19
N ALA A 304 20.37 -11.78 1.57
CA ALA A 304 20.56 -10.50 0.88
C ALA A 304 21.13 -10.72 -0.52
N ALA A 305 20.42 -10.24 -1.55
CA ALA A 305 20.90 -10.19 -2.92
C ALA A 305 21.71 -8.92 -3.17
N TRP A 306 21.13 -7.76 -2.88
CA TRP A 306 21.76 -6.46 -2.96
C TRP A 306 21.00 -5.41 -2.12
N ARG A 307 21.61 -4.25 -1.89
CA ARG A 307 20.94 -3.08 -1.30
C ARG A 307 21.34 -1.81 -2.03
N TYR A 308 20.43 -0.84 -2.05
CA TYR A 308 20.71 0.53 -2.47
C TYR A 308 20.35 1.48 -1.34
N GLU A 309 21.34 2.19 -0.81
CA GLU A 309 21.16 3.17 0.27
C GLU A 309 20.66 4.49 -0.30
N THR A 310 19.67 5.07 0.36
CA THR A 310 19.09 6.37 0.01
C THR A 310 19.42 7.41 1.08
N GLU A 311 19.54 8.67 0.66
CA GLU A 311 19.73 9.78 1.61
C GLU A 311 18.47 10.06 2.44
N LEU A 312 17.31 9.70 1.91
CA LEU A 312 16.00 9.92 2.53
C LEU A 312 15.31 8.59 2.83
N PRO A 313 14.44 8.55 3.86
CA PRO A 313 13.66 7.36 4.17
C PRO A 313 12.81 6.85 3.02
N VAL A 314 12.54 5.53 3.00
CA VAL A 314 11.65 4.88 2.04
C VAL A 314 10.37 4.42 2.74
N TYR A 315 9.31 5.23 2.61
CA TYR A 315 7.94 4.91 3.01
C TYR A 315 7.08 4.46 1.82
N SER A 316 7.52 4.78 0.62
CA SER A 316 6.87 4.42 -0.63
C SER A 316 6.97 2.91 -0.88
N ALA A 317 5.84 2.25 -1.06
CA ALA A 317 5.81 0.85 -1.45
C ALA A 317 6.40 0.69 -2.86
N PRO A 318 7.49 -0.08 -3.06
CA PRO A 318 8.09 -0.24 -4.38
C PRO A 318 7.14 -0.94 -5.36
N ALA A 319 7.26 -0.63 -6.64
CA ALA A 319 6.64 -1.35 -7.74
C ALA A 319 7.73 -1.98 -8.62
N VAL A 320 7.44 -3.13 -9.19
CA VAL A 320 8.38 -3.87 -10.05
C VAL A 320 7.88 -3.95 -11.49
N GLY A 321 8.82 -3.94 -12.42
CA GLY A 321 8.61 -4.14 -13.84
C GLY A 321 9.61 -5.16 -14.39
N ASP A 322 9.77 -5.20 -15.72
CA ASP A 322 10.71 -6.10 -16.36
C ASP A 322 12.17 -5.63 -16.13
N GLY A 323 12.81 -6.24 -15.13
CA GLY A 323 14.17 -5.91 -14.74
C GLY A 323 14.31 -4.54 -14.03
N VAL A 324 13.24 -3.97 -13.47
CA VAL A 324 13.26 -2.66 -12.82
C VAL A 324 12.46 -2.64 -11.52
N VAL A 325 12.96 -1.93 -10.53
CA VAL A 325 12.26 -1.58 -9.28
C VAL A 325 12.12 -0.08 -9.21
N VAL A 326 10.91 0.42 -8.98
CA VAL A 326 10.60 1.85 -8.89
C VAL A 326 10.10 2.17 -7.48
N LEU A 327 10.62 3.25 -6.89
CA LEU A 327 10.23 3.67 -5.53
C LEU A 327 10.28 5.19 -5.38
N GLY A 328 9.56 5.68 -4.39
CA GLY A 328 9.66 7.05 -3.90
C GLY A 328 10.54 7.16 -2.66
N THR A 329 11.11 8.33 -2.40
CA THR A 329 11.82 8.64 -1.17
C THR A 329 11.32 9.95 -0.57
N GLY A 330 11.36 10.07 0.75
CA GLY A 330 10.98 11.29 1.44
C GLY A 330 10.66 11.04 2.90
N ALA A 331 10.75 12.08 3.72
CA ALA A 331 10.42 12.01 5.12
C ALA A 331 8.91 12.04 5.38
N VAL A 332 8.48 11.54 6.55
CA VAL A 332 7.13 11.73 7.10
C VAL A 332 7.11 12.89 8.06
N PHE A 333 8.22 13.14 8.73
CA PHE A 333 8.43 14.25 9.66
C PHE A 333 9.67 15.06 9.27
N GLY A 334 9.74 16.30 9.71
CA GLY A 334 10.89 17.18 9.45
C GLY A 334 10.80 17.88 8.09
N ASP A 335 11.86 17.81 7.25
CA ASP A 335 11.86 18.49 5.96
C ASP A 335 11.12 17.67 4.89
N LEU A 336 9.91 18.07 4.61
CA LEU A 336 9.01 17.46 3.62
C LEU A 336 9.17 18.05 2.21
N ARG A 337 10.12 18.99 2.01
CA ARG A 337 10.40 19.63 0.71
C ARG A 337 11.45 18.91 -0.12
N THR A 338 11.87 17.73 0.34
CA THR A 338 12.82 16.88 -0.36
C THR A 338 12.24 15.50 -0.60
N GLY A 339 12.45 14.97 -1.80
CA GLY A 339 12.00 13.65 -2.21
C GLY A 339 12.43 13.33 -3.64
N ALA A 340 12.35 12.07 -4.00
CA ALA A 340 12.68 11.63 -5.35
C ALA A 340 11.85 10.41 -5.77
N LEU A 341 11.64 10.28 -7.08
CA LEU A 341 11.32 9.02 -7.74
C LEU A 341 12.62 8.39 -8.23
N ILE A 342 12.85 7.12 -7.89
CA ILE A 342 14.06 6.38 -8.27
C ILE A 342 13.63 5.10 -8.99
N ALA A 343 14.29 4.78 -10.10
CA ALA A 343 14.21 3.47 -10.75
C ALA A 343 15.59 2.81 -10.71
N LEU A 344 15.60 1.56 -10.24
CA LEU A 344 16.79 0.73 -10.07
C LEU A 344 16.70 -0.51 -10.95
N ALA A 345 17.83 -1.02 -11.44
CA ALA A 345 17.87 -2.35 -12.04
C ALA A 345 17.60 -3.42 -10.96
N SER A 346 16.68 -4.34 -11.24
CA SER A 346 16.33 -5.40 -10.28
C SER A 346 17.47 -6.40 -10.06
N ALA A 347 18.40 -6.50 -11.01
CA ALA A 347 19.49 -7.46 -10.97
C ALA A 347 20.55 -7.13 -9.91
N ASP A 348 20.88 -5.84 -9.72
CA ASP A 348 22.03 -5.41 -8.91
C ASP A 348 21.82 -4.08 -8.18
N GLY A 349 20.65 -3.44 -8.36
CA GLY A 349 20.31 -2.19 -7.68
C GLY A 349 20.97 -0.92 -8.25
N HIS A 350 21.63 -0.97 -9.42
CA HIS A 350 22.18 0.25 -9.98
C HIS A 350 21.06 1.21 -10.45
N VAL A 351 21.33 2.53 -10.34
CA VAL A 351 20.36 3.57 -10.68
C VAL A 351 20.18 3.67 -12.19
N LEU A 352 18.96 3.47 -12.66
CA LEU A 352 18.56 3.69 -14.05
C LEU A 352 18.01 5.10 -14.27
N PHE A 353 17.27 5.61 -13.26
CA PHE A 353 16.62 6.92 -13.33
C PHE A 353 16.46 7.50 -11.93
N LYS A 354 16.63 8.82 -11.79
CA LYS A 354 16.29 9.57 -10.58
C LYS A 354 15.68 10.91 -10.97
N TYR A 355 14.60 11.28 -10.31
CA TYR A 355 13.94 12.56 -10.48
C TYR A 355 13.63 13.18 -9.12
N ASP A 356 14.19 14.39 -8.84
CA ASP A 356 13.94 15.13 -7.61
C ASP A 356 12.58 15.83 -7.69
N THR A 357 11.63 15.38 -6.86
CA THR A 357 10.26 15.88 -6.85
C THR A 357 10.10 17.23 -6.16
N LYS A 358 11.09 17.65 -5.35
CA LYS A 358 11.03 18.84 -4.48
C LYS A 358 9.96 18.74 -3.39
N SER A 359 9.50 17.53 -3.12
CA SER A 359 8.54 17.20 -2.08
C SER A 359 8.66 15.72 -1.74
N ALA A 360 8.37 15.35 -0.49
CA ALA A 360 8.44 13.95 -0.04
C ALA A 360 7.48 13.05 -0.84
N VAL A 361 7.96 11.90 -1.30
CA VAL A 361 7.15 10.89 -2.00
C VAL A 361 6.92 9.71 -1.08
N ARG A 362 5.70 9.62 -0.55
CA ARG A 362 5.24 8.52 0.31
C ARG A 362 4.34 7.55 -0.42
N SER A 363 3.64 8.03 -1.45
CA SER A 363 2.83 7.18 -2.31
C SER A 363 3.67 6.13 -3.02
N GLY A 364 3.12 4.93 -3.20
CA GLY A 364 3.73 3.94 -4.09
C GLY A 364 3.64 4.39 -5.55
N PRO A 365 4.60 4.02 -6.42
CA PRO A 365 4.45 4.21 -7.86
C PRO A 365 3.33 3.32 -8.42
N ALA A 366 2.43 3.91 -9.18
CA ALA A 366 1.49 3.19 -10.03
C ALA A 366 2.12 2.98 -11.40
N VAL A 367 2.36 1.73 -11.78
CA VAL A 367 2.93 1.37 -13.09
C VAL A 367 1.84 0.77 -13.97
N ALA A 368 1.68 1.29 -15.20
CA ALA A 368 0.72 0.78 -16.19
C ALA A 368 1.35 0.82 -17.59
N GLY A 369 1.65 -0.35 -18.15
CA GLY A 369 2.50 -0.42 -19.33
C GLY A 369 3.91 0.13 -19.00
N ASP A 370 4.32 1.17 -19.69
CA ASP A 370 5.57 1.94 -19.44
C ASP A 370 5.34 3.28 -18.74
N PHE A 371 4.10 3.56 -18.35
CA PHE A 371 3.67 4.76 -17.63
C PHE A 371 3.86 4.58 -16.12
N VAL A 372 4.41 5.61 -15.46
CA VAL A 372 4.57 5.65 -14.00
C VAL A 372 3.88 6.90 -13.46
N ALA A 373 3.01 6.75 -12.47
CA ALA A 373 2.39 7.86 -11.74
C ALA A 373 2.69 7.76 -10.25
N ILE A 374 2.98 8.90 -9.63
CA ILE A 374 3.18 9.03 -8.17
C ILE A 374 2.43 10.26 -7.65
N GLY A 375 2.17 10.26 -6.35
CA GLY A 375 1.78 11.46 -5.62
C GLY A 375 2.88 11.95 -4.70
N ASP A 376 2.90 13.22 -4.38
CA ASP A 376 3.82 13.79 -3.40
C ASP A 376 3.11 14.54 -2.26
N TYR A 377 3.87 14.89 -1.24
CA TYR A 377 3.34 15.58 -0.05
C TYR A 377 2.87 17.01 -0.35
N ALA A 378 3.40 17.65 -1.40
CA ALA A 378 2.92 18.97 -1.83
C ALA A 378 1.55 18.90 -2.51
N GLY A 379 1.05 17.71 -2.83
CA GLY A 379 -0.23 17.49 -3.50
C GLY A 379 -0.12 17.39 -5.02
N ASP A 380 1.08 17.20 -5.55
CA ASP A 380 1.25 16.97 -6.97
C ASP A 380 1.05 15.47 -7.30
N VAL A 381 0.26 15.21 -8.32
CA VAL A 381 0.30 13.96 -9.08
C VAL A 381 1.26 14.15 -10.23
N LEU A 382 2.33 13.36 -10.27
CA LEU A 382 3.37 13.41 -11.28
C LEU A 382 3.33 12.16 -12.13
N ALA A 383 3.43 12.31 -13.43
CA ALA A 383 3.45 11.18 -14.35
C ALA A 383 4.71 11.21 -15.23
N PHE A 384 5.24 10.02 -15.48
CA PHE A 384 6.46 9.81 -16.23
C PHE A 384 6.22 8.81 -17.36
N ARG A 385 6.90 9.07 -18.49
CA ARG A 385 6.94 8.17 -19.66
C ARG A 385 8.36 8.13 -20.23
N PRO A 386 8.76 7.00 -20.85
CA PRO A 386 10.01 6.97 -21.63
C PRO A 386 9.94 7.94 -22.81
N LEU A 387 11.05 8.58 -23.12
CA LEU A 387 11.18 9.26 -24.40
C LEU A 387 11.13 8.25 -25.54
N ALA A 388 10.42 8.58 -26.60
CA ALA A 388 10.32 7.80 -27.83
C ALA A 388 11.67 7.50 -28.49
#